data_fa3726976b707c39e53e71266406a0b2
#
_entry.id   fa3726976b707c39e53e71266406a0b2
#
_cell.length_a   1.000
_cell.length_b   1.000
_cell.length_c   1.000
_cell.angle_alpha   90.00
_cell.angle_beta   90.00
_cell.angle_gamma   90.00
#
_symmetry.space_group_name_H-M   'P 1'
#
loop_
_entity.id
_entity.type
_entity.pdbx_description
1 polymer ?
#
loop_
_entity_poly.entity_id
_entity_poly.type
_entity_poly.pdbx_seq_one_letter_code
_entity_poly.pdbx_strand_id
1 'polypeptide(L)'
;MKKFLYIVLTMLIFLSANTKGSEKEKIIENLKKINSIKFNFTQTTNDITENGNCIIVYPKKMRCLYEEEDKEIVVNDDYLFLINRRENKNYNYNIKDTPLGVMLDKENIIEKLSKVEKFNKIDKNIIAIIDLNSQESIEVYFNSKEMKIVGWKIKNYDKSNLEFLMKNISININTSEKFEIPK
;
A
#
# COMPACT_ATOMS: atom_id res chain seq x y z
N MET A 1 26.20 -48.55 24.48
CA MET A 1 25.50 -48.20 23.21
C MET A 1 24.10 -47.58 23.41
N LYS A 2 23.24 -48.10 24.28
CA LYS A 2 21.90 -47.54 24.54
C LYS A 2 21.90 -46.08 25.07
N LYS A 3 22.84 -45.71 25.94
CA LYS A 3 22.94 -44.32 26.47
C LYS A 3 23.37 -43.29 25.44
N PHE A 4 24.15 -43.69 24.44
CA PHE A 4 24.60 -42.80 23.36
C PHE A 4 23.46 -42.48 22.37
N LEU A 5 22.57 -43.45 22.18
CA LEU A 5 21.38 -43.28 21.29
C LEU A 5 20.38 -42.27 21.89
N TYR A 6 20.22 -42.23 23.21
CA TYR A 6 19.31 -41.25 23.87
C TYR A 6 19.86 -39.81 23.78
N ILE A 7 21.17 -39.60 23.83
CA ILE A 7 21.79 -38.27 23.72
C ILE A 7 21.60 -37.71 22.30
N VAL A 8 21.71 -38.54 21.27
CA VAL A 8 21.51 -38.13 19.90
C VAL A 8 20.02 -37.82 19.63
N LEU A 9 19.10 -38.56 20.22
CA LEU A 9 17.64 -38.35 20.04
C LEU A 9 17.15 -37.06 20.75
N THR A 10 17.74 -36.73 21.93
CA THR A 10 17.38 -35.48 22.64
C THR A 10 17.98 -34.24 21.97
N MET A 11 19.06 -34.34 21.23
CA MET A 11 19.66 -33.22 20.51
C MET A 11 18.91 -32.84 19.25
N LEU A 12 18.17 -33.77 18.65
CA LEU A 12 17.30 -33.52 17.48
C LEU A 12 16.01 -32.75 17.79
N ILE A 13 15.57 -32.70 19.05
CA ILE A 13 14.31 -32.04 19.45
C ILE A 13 14.50 -30.54 19.65
N PHE A 14 15.73 -30.03 19.80
CA PHE A 14 16.02 -28.61 20.01
C PHE A 14 16.18 -27.79 18.73
N LEU A 15 16.10 -28.38 17.54
CA LEU A 15 16.20 -27.71 16.25
C LEU A 15 14.87 -27.20 15.69
N SER A 16 13.80 -27.18 16.48
CA SER A 16 12.58 -26.42 16.16
C SER A 16 12.88 -24.92 16.38
N ALA A 17 13.80 -24.36 15.62
CA ALA A 17 13.96 -22.93 15.55
C ALA A 17 12.62 -22.35 15.06
N ASN A 18 11.87 -21.74 15.97
CA ASN A 18 10.76 -20.86 15.63
C ASN A 18 11.34 -19.72 14.78
N THR A 19 11.43 -19.92 13.48
CA THR A 19 11.71 -18.84 12.52
C THR A 19 10.50 -17.92 12.55
N LYS A 20 10.51 -16.94 13.47
CA LYS A 20 9.61 -15.80 13.34
C LYS A 20 9.88 -15.21 11.97
N GLY A 21 8.92 -15.34 11.06
CA GLY A 21 9.02 -14.78 9.73
C GLY A 21 9.51 -13.34 9.77
N SER A 22 10.37 -12.96 8.83
CA SER A 22 10.91 -11.61 8.75
C SER A 22 9.79 -10.56 8.67
N GLU A 23 10.07 -9.31 9.03
CA GLU A 23 9.10 -8.22 8.89
C GLU A 23 8.55 -8.13 7.46
N LYS A 24 9.41 -8.32 6.47
CA LYS A 24 9.08 -8.41 5.05
C LYS A 24 8.04 -9.51 4.75
N GLU A 25 8.26 -10.72 5.25
CA GLU A 25 7.34 -11.84 5.06
C GLU A 25 5.96 -11.54 5.66
N LYS A 26 5.92 -10.99 6.87
CA LYS A 26 4.66 -10.61 7.54
C LYS A 26 3.92 -9.50 6.78
N ILE A 27 4.62 -8.51 6.25
CA ILE A 27 4.03 -7.46 5.42
C ILE A 27 3.40 -8.07 4.17
N ILE A 28 4.13 -8.94 3.47
CA ILE A 28 3.64 -9.60 2.26
C ILE A 28 2.43 -10.49 2.57
N GLU A 29 2.48 -11.27 3.66
CA GLU A 29 1.34 -12.10 4.09
C GLU A 29 0.10 -11.27 4.42
N ASN A 30 0.27 -10.13 5.08
CA ASN A 30 -0.84 -9.23 5.38
C ASN A 30 -1.44 -8.66 4.10
N LEU A 31 -0.61 -8.20 3.16
CA LEU A 31 -1.09 -7.68 1.86
C LEU A 31 -1.86 -8.74 1.08
N LYS A 32 -1.40 -9.99 1.05
CA LYS A 32 -2.12 -11.11 0.39
C LYS A 32 -3.54 -11.29 0.90
N LYS A 33 -3.77 -11.08 2.20
CA LYS A 33 -5.07 -11.25 2.86
C LYS A 33 -6.04 -10.10 2.64
N ILE A 34 -5.59 -8.97 2.11
CA ILE A 34 -6.41 -7.78 1.91
C ILE A 34 -7.09 -7.83 0.55
N ASN A 35 -8.43 -7.80 0.54
CA ASN A 35 -9.23 -7.70 -0.67
C ASN A 35 -9.84 -6.30 -0.84
N SER A 36 -10.10 -5.61 0.26
CA SER A 36 -10.57 -4.23 0.24
C SER A 36 -10.07 -3.45 1.46
N ILE A 37 -9.93 -2.13 1.29
CA ILE A 37 -9.51 -1.21 2.34
C ILE A 37 -10.40 0.03 2.28
N LYS A 38 -10.95 0.44 3.41
CA LYS A 38 -11.61 1.74 3.61
C LYS A 38 -10.83 2.54 4.65
N PHE A 39 -10.59 3.81 4.39
CA PHE A 39 -9.81 4.67 5.27
C PHE A 39 -10.11 6.15 5.05
N ASN A 40 -9.79 6.98 6.06
CA ASN A 40 -9.62 8.40 5.89
C ASN A 40 -8.17 8.69 5.50
N PHE A 41 -7.93 9.73 4.71
CA PHE A 41 -6.59 10.10 4.31
C PHE A 41 -6.28 11.58 4.57
N THR A 42 -5.00 11.85 4.68
CA THR A 42 -4.40 13.16 4.52
C THR A 42 -3.40 13.07 3.38
N GLN A 43 -3.57 13.86 2.35
CA GLN A 43 -2.66 13.98 1.22
C GLN A 43 -1.94 15.33 1.29
N THR A 44 -0.62 15.32 1.18
CA THR A 44 0.18 16.53 1.08
C THR A 44 0.93 16.55 -0.24
N THR A 45 0.74 17.61 -1.01
CA THR A 45 1.42 17.81 -2.30
C THR A 45 1.97 19.23 -2.31
N ASN A 46 3.30 19.38 -2.36
CA ASN A 46 3.96 20.71 -2.40
C ASN A 46 3.40 21.66 -1.34
N ASP A 47 3.35 21.22 -0.07
CA ASP A 47 2.86 21.96 1.11
C ASP A 47 1.33 22.22 1.15
N ILE A 48 0.59 21.81 0.14
CA ILE A 48 -0.88 21.83 0.15
C ILE A 48 -1.38 20.52 0.75
N THR A 49 -2.19 20.63 1.79
CA THR A 49 -2.75 19.46 2.48
C THR A 49 -4.25 19.37 2.23
N GLU A 50 -4.69 18.20 1.81
CA GLU A 50 -6.08 17.85 1.53
C GLU A 50 -6.47 16.62 2.35
N ASN A 51 -7.73 16.56 2.78
CA ASN A 51 -8.28 15.43 3.52
C ASN A 51 -9.42 14.79 2.74
N GLY A 52 -9.70 13.54 3.10
CA GLY A 52 -10.83 12.84 2.49
C GLY A 52 -10.98 11.40 2.98
N ASN A 53 -11.80 10.66 2.27
CA ASN A 53 -12.00 9.25 2.51
C ASN A 53 -11.84 8.45 1.21
N CYS A 54 -11.29 7.26 1.34
CA CYS A 54 -11.08 6.36 0.22
C CYS A 54 -11.58 4.96 0.51
N ILE A 55 -11.97 4.30 -0.56
CA ILE A 55 -12.16 2.87 -0.61
C ILE A 55 -11.33 2.30 -1.76
N ILE A 56 -10.60 1.23 -1.49
CA ILE A 56 -9.87 0.43 -2.47
C ILE A 56 -10.46 -0.98 -2.45
N VAL A 57 -10.73 -1.53 -3.63
CA VAL A 57 -11.09 -2.93 -3.83
C VAL A 57 -10.12 -3.51 -4.86
N TYR A 58 -9.33 -4.47 -4.42
CA TYR A 58 -8.36 -5.11 -5.28
C TYR A 58 -9.01 -6.12 -6.24
N PRO A 59 -8.51 -6.23 -7.48
CA PRO A 59 -7.50 -5.36 -8.07
C PRO A 59 -8.10 -4.07 -8.66
N LYS A 60 -7.31 -3.01 -8.72
CA LYS A 60 -7.49 -1.82 -9.56
C LYS A 60 -8.84 -1.07 -9.47
N LYS A 61 -9.49 -1.08 -8.30
CA LYS A 61 -10.66 -0.26 -8.05
C LYS A 61 -10.40 0.65 -6.86
N MET A 62 -10.64 1.94 -7.04
CA MET A 62 -10.47 2.94 -5.98
C MET A 62 -11.48 4.06 -6.19
N ARG A 63 -12.00 4.57 -5.09
CA ARG A 63 -12.76 5.82 -5.07
C ARG A 63 -12.33 6.63 -3.87
N CYS A 64 -11.88 7.86 -4.11
CA CYS A 64 -11.50 8.81 -3.08
C CYS A 64 -12.30 10.08 -3.23
N LEU A 65 -12.92 10.52 -2.15
CA LEU A 65 -13.68 11.77 -2.06
C LEU A 65 -12.87 12.76 -1.20
N TYR A 66 -12.60 13.92 -1.73
CA TYR A 66 -11.92 15.03 -1.04
C TYR A 66 -12.93 15.93 -0.35
N GLU A 67 -12.64 16.34 0.89
CA GLU A 67 -13.62 17.04 1.72
C GLU A 67 -13.88 18.49 1.28
N GLU A 68 -12.85 19.19 0.80
CA GLU A 68 -12.94 20.65 0.64
C GLU A 68 -13.16 21.14 -0.80
N GLU A 69 -12.94 20.31 -1.81
CA GLU A 69 -12.84 20.75 -3.21
C GLU A 69 -13.91 20.20 -4.15
N ASP A 70 -14.88 19.42 -3.68
CA ASP A 70 -15.82 18.68 -4.55
C ASP A 70 -15.05 17.89 -5.63
N LYS A 71 -13.90 17.36 -5.19
CA LYS A 71 -12.94 16.61 -5.99
C LYS A 71 -13.06 15.13 -5.69
N GLU A 72 -12.95 14.33 -6.71
CA GLU A 72 -13.06 12.87 -6.62
C GLU A 72 -12.02 12.22 -7.52
N ILE A 73 -11.41 11.14 -7.04
CA ILE A 73 -10.61 10.23 -7.86
C ILE A 73 -11.35 8.90 -7.93
N VAL A 74 -11.59 8.43 -9.15
CA VAL A 74 -12.14 7.11 -9.42
C VAL A 74 -11.15 6.31 -10.26
N VAL A 75 -10.83 5.10 -9.81
CA VAL A 75 -10.09 4.13 -10.61
C VAL A 75 -10.99 2.93 -10.87
N ASN A 76 -11.09 2.56 -12.13
CA ASN A 76 -11.79 1.36 -12.55
C ASN A 76 -10.95 0.66 -13.64
N ASP A 77 -10.38 -0.47 -13.26
CA ASP A 77 -9.48 -1.27 -14.07
C ASP A 77 -8.27 -0.48 -14.61
N ASP A 78 -8.24 -0.13 -15.87
CA ASP A 78 -7.08 0.48 -16.51
C ASP A 78 -7.13 2.03 -16.53
N TYR A 79 -8.18 2.65 -16.02
CA TYR A 79 -8.36 4.09 -16.09
C TYR A 79 -8.51 4.75 -14.72
N LEU A 80 -7.84 5.87 -14.56
CA LEU A 80 -7.98 6.79 -13.44
C LEU A 80 -8.67 8.07 -13.94
N PHE A 81 -9.71 8.48 -13.23
CA PHE A 81 -10.44 9.73 -13.47
C PHE A 81 -10.25 10.66 -12.28
N LEU A 82 -9.76 11.87 -12.54
CA LEU A 82 -9.75 12.97 -11.60
C LEU A 82 -10.91 13.92 -11.99
N ILE A 83 -11.88 14.04 -11.11
CA ILE A 83 -13.11 14.79 -11.32
C ILE A 83 -13.07 15.97 -10.37
N ASN A 84 -13.13 17.19 -10.90
CA ASN A 84 -13.33 18.42 -10.14
C ASN A 84 -14.66 19.04 -10.55
N ARG A 85 -15.69 18.81 -9.72
CA ARG A 85 -17.06 19.29 -10.03
C ARG A 85 -17.18 20.80 -9.90
N ARG A 86 -16.43 21.42 -8.98
CA ARG A 86 -16.42 22.89 -8.80
C ARG A 86 -15.93 23.60 -10.06
N GLU A 87 -14.90 23.05 -10.71
CA GLU A 87 -14.34 23.62 -11.92
C GLU A 87 -14.96 23.05 -13.21
N ASN A 88 -15.85 22.08 -13.10
CA ASN A 88 -16.42 21.30 -14.21
C ASN A 88 -15.33 20.70 -15.12
N LYS A 89 -14.28 20.15 -14.50
CA LYS A 89 -13.14 19.56 -15.20
C LYS A 89 -13.00 18.08 -14.84
N ASN A 90 -12.81 17.27 -15.89
CA ASN A 90 -12.54 15.85 -15.76
C ASN A 90 -11.27 15.52 -16.54
N TYR A 91 -10.34 14.81 -15.87
CA TYR A 91 -9.12 14.33 -16.50
C TYR A 91 -9.09 12.82 -16.40
N ASN A 92 -8.63 12.15 -17.45
CA ASN A 92 -8.43 10.72 -17.43
C ASN A 92 -6.97 10.36 -17.75
N TYR A 93 -6.51 9.31 -17.11
CA TYR A 93 -5.15 8.79 -17.26
C TYR A 93 -5.21 7.27 -17.36
N ASN A 94 -4.29 6.67 -18.09
CA ASN A 94 -4.08 5.24 -17.95
C ASN A 94 -3.41 4.98 -16.60
N ILE A 95 -3.97 4.08 -15.81
CA ILE A 95 -3.47 3.80 -14.46
C ILE A 95 -2.03 3.28 -14.46
N LYS A 96 -1.61 2.58 -15.54
CA LYS A 96 -0.25 2.06 -15.72
C LYS A 96 0.80 3.15 -15.83
N ASP A 97 0.39 4.34 -16.29
CA ASP A 97 1.27 5.49 -16.45
C ASP A 97 1.34 6.34 -15.16
N THR A 98 0.76 5.84 -14.07
CA THR A 98 0.74 6.50 -12.78
C THR A 98 1.35 5.62 -11.67
N PRO A 99 1.98 6.21 -10.66
CA PRO A 99 2.47 5.47 -9.49
C PRO A 99 1.36 4.69 -8.76
N LEU A 100 0.10 5.14 -8.83
CA LEU A 100 -1.05 4.44 -8.25
C LEU A 100 -1.27 3.06 -8.90
N GLY A 101 -0.86 2.85 -10.14
CA GLY A 101 -0.95 1.55 -10.80
C GLY A 101 -0.23 0.44 -10.03
N VAL A 102 0.91 0.76 -9.41
CA VAL A 102 1.62 -0.19 -8.54
C VAL A 102 0.85 -0.43 -7.24
N MET A 103 0.31 0.63 -6.63
CA MET A 103 -0.38 0.54 -5.34
C MET A 103 -1.72 -0.20 -5.43
N LEU A 104 -2.40 -0.12 -6.56
CA LEU A 104 -3.71 -0.72 -6.79
C LEU A 104 -3.65 -2.12 -7.44
N ASP A 105 -2.47 -2.55 -7.86
CA ASP A 105 -2.21 -3.92 -8.31
C ASP A 105 -1.51 -4.70 -7.21
N LYS A 106 -2.29 -5.51 -6.47
CA LYS A 106 -1.81 -6.25 -5.30
C LYS A 106 -0.66 -7.21 -5.63
N GLU A 107 -0.71 -7.86 -6.78
CA GLU A 107 0.33 -8.80 -7.20
C GLU A 107 1.61 -8.05 -7.55
N ASN A 108 1.48 -6.94 -8.27
CA ASN A 108 2.61 -6.10 -8.66
C ASN A 108 3.32 -5.50 -7.42
N ILE A 109 2.58 -4.93 -6.47
CA ILE A 109 3.20 -4.39 -5.25
C ILE A 109 3.90 -5.48 -4.43
N ILE A 110 3.31 -6.68 -4.30
CA ILE A 110 3.91 -7.81 -3.60
C ILE A 110 5.19 -8.26 -4.31
N GLU A 111 5.17 -8.38 -5.63
CA GLU A 111 6.36 -8.71 -6.42
C GLU A 111 7.49 -7.69 -6.19
N LYS A 112 7.17 -6.40 -6.30
CA LYS A 112 8.16 -5.33 -6.06
C LYS A 112 8.70 -5.36 -4.63
N LEU A 113 7.85 -5.49 -3.63
CA LEU A 113 8.27 -5.60 -2.21
C LEU A 113 9.15 -6.82 -1.97
N SER A 114 8.91 -7.94 -2.66
CA SER A 114 9.74 -9.13 -2.53
C SER A 114 11.19 -8.88 -2.94
N LYS A 115 11.43 -7.98 -3.89
CA LYS A 115 12.74 -7.58 -4.41
C LYS A 115 13.44 -6.50 -3.59
N VAL A 116 12.71 -5.81 -2.68
CA VAL A 116 13.33 -4.82 -1.78
C VAL A 116 14.29 -5.51 -0.83
N GLU A 117 15.56 -5.15 -0.85
CA GLU A 117 16.59 -5.77 -0.01
C GLU A 117 16.48 -5.33 1.44
N LYS A 118 16.22 -4.05 1.68
CA LYS A 118 16.22 -3.46 3.01
C LYS A 118 14.94 -2.67 3.29
N PHE A 119 14.31 -2.98 4.41
CA PHE A 119 13.23 -2.22 4.99
C PHE A 119 13.80 -1.30 6.08
N ASN A 120 13.57 0.00 5.94
CA ASN A 120 14.06 1.00 6.89
C ASN A 120 13.04 1.20 8.00
N LYS A 121 13.52 1.24 9.24
CA LYS A 121 12.67 1.51 10.41
C LYS A 121 12.84 2.96 10.83
N ILE A 122 11.75 3.72 10.80
CA ILE A 122 11.72 5.12 11.22
C ILE A 122 10.52 5.28 12.15
N ASP A 123 10.78 5.61 13.41
CA ASP A 123 9.79 5.74 14.48
C ASP A 123 8.86 4.50 14.60
N LYS A 124 7.58 4.69 14.30
CA LYS A 124 6.55 3.64 14.37
C LYS A 124 6.30 2.97 13.03
N ASN A 125 7.06 3.32 12.01
CA ASN A 125 6.85 2.83 10.65
C ASN A 125 8.04 2.01 10.14
N ILE A 126 7.73 1.09 9.27
CA ILE A 126 8.67 0.38 8.41
C ILE A 126 8.45 0.92 7.00
N ILE A 127 9.52 1.34 6.35
CA ILE A 127 9.48 1.95 5.03
C ILE A 127 10.18 1.04 4.03
N ALA A 128 9.45 0.68 2.98
CA ALA A 128 9.99 0.02 1.80
C ALA A 128 10.09 1.02 0.65
N ILE A 129 11.24 1.11 0.01
CA ILE A 129 11.45 1.96 -1.17
C ILE A 129 11.36 1.08 -2.40
N ILE A 130 10.47 1.44 -3.31
CA ILE A 130 10.22 0.76 -4.58
C ILE A 130 10.58 1.73 -5.70
N ASP A 131 11.60 1.43 -6.46
CA ASP A 131 11.93 2.18 -7.67
C ASP A 131 10.92 1.83 -8.78
N LEU A 132 10.32 2.84 -9.38
CA LEU A 132 9.41 2.72 -10.51
C LEU A 132 10.18 2.81 -11.83
N ASN A 133 11.06 3.80 -11.91
CA ASN A 133 11.98 4.05 -13.02
C ASN A 133 13.18 4.87 -12.49
N SER A 134 14.03 5.37 -13.38
CA SER A 134 15.22 6.17 -13.03
C SER A 134 14.89 7.52 -12.38
N GLN A 135 13.65 7.97 -12.44
CA GLN A 135 13.23 9.31 -12.00
C GLN A 135 12.18 9.29 -10.91
N GLU A 136 11.57 8.14 -10.64
CA GLU A 136 10.46 8.01 -9.70
C GLU A 136 10.63 6.82 -8.77
N SER A 137 10.27 7.02 -7.51
CA SER A 137 10.15 5.95 -6.51
C SER A 137 8.92 6.13 -5.64
N ILE A 138 8.47 5.03 -5.04
CA ILE A 138 7.43 5.03 -4.01
C ILE A 138 8.04 4.53 -2.71
N GLU A 139 7.90 5.32 -1.66
CA GLU A 139 8.10 4.86 -0.28
C GLU A 139 6.77 4.35 0.26
N VAL A 140 6.69 3.08 0.59
CA VAL A 140 5.48 2.49 1.17
C VAL A 140 5.68 2.36 2.67
N TYR A 141 4.73 2.88 3.45
CA TYR A 141 4.76 2.92 4.90
C TYR A 141 3.91 1.81 5.50
N PHE A 142 4.50 1.07 6.41
CA PHE A 142 3.82 0.02 7.18
C PHE A 142 3.95 0.29 8.67
N ASN A 143 2.89 0.09 9.43
CA ASN A 143 2.95 0.15 10.89
C ASN A 143 3.86 -0.96 11.42
N SER A 144 4.84 -0.62 12.26
CA SER A 144 5.85 -1.57 12.75
C SER A 144 5.32 -2.64 13.71
N LYS A 145 4.13 -2.46 14.29
CA LYS A 145 3.49 -3.44 15.18
C LYS A 145 2.61 -4.42 14.39
N GLU A 146 1.76 -3.86 13.51
CA GLU A 146 0.75 -4.64 12.80
C GLU A 146 1.21 -5.11 11.42
N MET A 147 2.31 -4.56 10.90
CA MET A 147 2.83 -4.84 9.55
C MET A 147 1.78 -4.57 8.46
N LYS A 148 0.89 -3.59 8.68
CA LYS A 148 -0.14 -3.16 7.74
C LYS A 148 0.25 -1.85 7.10
N ILE A 149 -0.17 -1.66 5.85
CA ILE A 149 0.03 -0.40 5.13
C ILE A 149 -0.69 0.75 5.84
N VAL A 150 0.00 1.89 5.96
CA VAL A 150 -0.52 3.11 6.59
C VAL A 150 -0.28 4.36 5.74
N GLY A 151 0.29 4.19 4.54
CA GLY A 151 0.50 5.29 3.62
C GLY A 151 1.58 5.02 2.61
N TRP A 152 1.82 6.01 1.78
CA TRP A 152 2.92 6.01 0.80
C TRP A 152 3.33 7.43 0.46
N LYS A 153 4.54 7.57 -0.09
CA LYS A 153 5.05 8.82 -0.64
C LYS A 153 5.62 8.57 -2.03
N ILE A 154 5.19 9.36 -2.99
CA ILE A 154 5.75 9.38 -4.33
C ILE A 154 6.84 10.44 -4.37
N LYS A 155 8.02 10.06 -4.83
CA LYS A 155 9.15 10.95 -5.01
C LYS A 155 9.50 11.04 -6.49
N ASN A 156 9.49 12.24 -7.02
CA ASN A 156 9.91 12.55 -8.37
C ASN A 156 11.23 13.29 -8.37
N TYR A 157 11.98 13.18 -9.45
CA TYR A 157 13.27 13.85 -9.60
C TYR A 157 13.15 15.39 -9.59
N ASP A 158 12.04 15.94 -10.08
CA ASP A 158 11.72 17.37 -10.10
C ASP A 158 11.33 17.93 -8.72
N LYS A 159 11.46 17.11 -7.66
CA LYS A 159 11.10 17.42 -6.27
C LYS A 159 9.59 17.58 -6.01
N SER A 160 8.74 17.30 -6.96
CA SER A 160 7.31 17.16 -6.67
C SER A 160 7.10 15.90 -5.82
N ASN A 161 6.70 16.12 -4.58
CA ASN A 161 6.45 15.02 -3.64
C ASN A 161 4.97 14.98 -3.32
N LEU A 162 4.39 13.80 -3.39
CA LEU A 162 3.05 13.54 -2.91
C LEU A 162 3.14 12.53 -1.76
N GLU A 163 2.72 12.93 -0.58
CA GLU A 163 2.60 12.03 0.57
C GLU A 163 1.13 11.77 0.89
N PHE A 164 0.81 10.51 1.12
CA PHE A 164 -0.54 10.04 1.37
C PHE A 164 -0.54 9.19 2.63
N LEU A 165 -1.14 9.70 3.69
CA LEU A 165 -1.23 9.04 5.00
C LEU A 165 -2.64 8.57 5.29
N MET A 166 -2.76 7.32 5.74
CA MET A 166 -4.03 6.64 6.00
C MET A 166 -4.34 6.60 7.48
N LYS A 167 -5.60 6.87 7.84
CA LYS A 167 -6.14 6.82 9.20
C LYS A 167 -7.46 6.05 9.22
N ASN A 168 -7.87 5.54 10.38
CA ASN A 168 -9.15 4.83 10.55
C ASN A 168 -9.34 3.68 9.55
N ILE A 169 -8.30 2.87 9.40
CA ILE A 169 -8.21 1.83 8.37
C ILE A 169 -9.09 0.63 8.74
N SER A 170 -9.98 0.25 7.84
CA SER A 170 -10.79 -0.98 7.89
C SER A 170 -10.47 -1.84 6.68
N ILE A 171 -10.17 -3.12 6.89
CA ILE A 171 -9.81 -4.06 5.82
C ILE A 171 -10.91 -5.09 5.62
N ASN A 172 -10.99 -5.64 4.40
CA ASN A 172 -11.91 -6.70 4.00
C ASN A 172 -13.38 -6.35 4.30
N ILE A 173 -13.73 -5.10 4.03
CA ILE A 173 -15.10 -4.61 4.19
C ILE A 173 -16.01 -5.20 3.10
N ASN A 174 -17.24 -5.48 3.47
CA ASN A 174 -18.28 -5.70 2.48
C ASN A 174 -18.76 -4.35 1.96
N THR A 175 -18.65 -4.11 0.65
CA THR A 175 -18.98 -2.82 0.05
C THR A 175 -19.91 -2.97 -1.13
N SER A 176 -20.90 -2.07 -1.19
CA SER A 176 -21.74 -1.84 -2.36
C SER A 176 -21.27 -0.64 -3.18
N GLU A 177 -20.06 -0.12 -2.90
CA GLU A 177 -19.51 1.03 -3.60
C GLU A 177 -19.41 0.77 -5.10
N LYS A 178 -19.87 1.76 -5.87
CA LYS A 178 -19.80 1.73 -7.33
C LYS A 178 -18.59 2.54 -7.77
N PHE A 179 -17.78 1.97 -8.63
CA PHE A 179 -16.61 2.60 -9.25
C PHE A 179 -16.97 3.07 -10.66
N GLU A 180 -18.21 3.57 -10.84
CA GLU A 180 -18.69 4.07 -12.12
C GLU A 180 -17.99 5.38 -12.47
N ILE A 181 -17.59 5.47 -13.72
CA ILE A 181 -17.00 6.69 -14.28
C ILE A 181 -18.14 7.64 -14.59
N PRO A 182 -18.09 8.89 -14.18
CA PRO A 182 -19.07 9.89 -14.58
C PRO A 182 -19.10 10.04 -16.10
N LYS A 183 -20.28 10.06 -16.67
CA LYS A 183 -20.50 10.32 -18.09
C LYS A 183 -20.29 11.79 -18.40
#